data_4cbf38d5859844e15ac8fdc9e87ef8d0
#
_entry.id   4cbf38d5859844e15ac8fdc9e87ef8d0
#
_cell.length_a   1.000
_cell.length_b   1.000
_cell.length_c   1.000
_cell.angle_alpha   90.00
_cell.angle_beta   90.00
_cell.angle_gamma   90.00
#
_symmetry.space_group_name_H-M   'P 1'
#
loop_
_entity.id
_entity.type
_entity.pdbx_description
1 polymer ?
#
loop_
_entity_poly.entity_id
_entity_poly.type
_entity_poly.pdbx_seq_one_letter_code
_entity_poly.pdbx_strand_id
1 'polypeptide(L)'
;MADGPEDRKEPTREAGTKRARAPRRTKAPKAEKAAKPKAATEVPSLKSGQVHVYDLEGKPVRVVDLPSVFLSDVRLDLIRRAVTAFQANRRQAYGPSPTAGTRHSVRWAGKGHGVSRVPRIRGTMTGAQAPGTVGGRRAHPPRPDRVWAKKVNDKERRLARNAAVAALKEXXXXXXXXXXFQEGVSLPVVVEDALESLGAREGATREAVQVLHRIGVFDDVQRAKDGRQIRAGRGKMRGRRYRQPRSLLVVVKEPDKVRRSLGNLPGVDVVSPVNLNAEILAPGGDAGRLAVFSEGALEVLRSWAP
;
A
#
# COMPACT_ATOMS: atom_id res chain seq x y z
N MET A 1 -16.02 -59.58 49.14
CA MET A 1 -14.67 -59.81 48.68
C MET A 1 -14.19 -58.51 48.11
N ALA A 2 -13.24 -57.91 48.80
CA ALA A 2 -12.77 -56.56 48.50
C ALA A 2 -11.45 -56.67 47.70
N ASP A 3 -11.35 -55.89 46.65
CA ASP A 3 -10.08 -55.60 46.03
C ASP A 3 -9.83 -54.11 46.12
N GLY A 4 -8.73 -53.74 46.75
CA GLY A 4 -8.31 -52.38 46.98
C GLY A 4 -7.54 -51.77 45.79
N PRO A 5 -7.37 -50.44 45.76
CA PRO A 5 -6.74 -49.77 44.61
C PRO A 5 -5.23 -49.86 44.62
N GLU A 6 -4.66 -50.11 43.44
CA GLU A 6 -3.21 -50.16 43.21
C GLU A 6 -2.62 -48.72 43.20
N ASP A 7 -1.57 -48.55 44.00
CA ASP A 7 -0.73 -47.37 44.05
C ASP A 7 0.11 -47.23 42.77
N ARG A 8 -0.17 -46.23 41.94
CA ARG A 8 0.69 -45.85 40.84
C ARG A 8 1.73 -44.85 41.34
N LYS A 9 2.94 -45.29 41.49
CA LYS A 9 4.11 -44.43 41.77
C LYS A 9 4.52 -43.65 40.51
N GLU A 10 4.50 -42.32 40.59
CA GLU A 10 5.05 -41.44 39.55
C GLU A 10 6.59 -41.47 39.54
N PRO A 11 7.25 -41.49 38.36
CA PRO A 11 8.71 -41.45 38.30
C PRO A 11 9.23 -40.04 38.54
N THR A 12 10.10 -39.88 39.49
CA THR A 12 10.85 -38.67 39.77
C THR A 12 11.75 -38.25 38.62
N ARG A 13 11.56 -37.05 38.09
CA ARG A 13 12.43 -36.47 37.06
C ARG A 13 13.74 -36.04 37.69
N GLU A 14 14.83 -36.68 37.31
CA GLU A 14 16.19 -36.23 37.66
C GLU A 14 16.55 -34.93 36.90
N ALA A 15 17.04 -33.95 37.65
CA ALA A 15 17.51 -32.66 37.12
C ALA A 15 18.80 -32.84 36.31
N GLY A 16 18.69 -32.62 35.00
CA GLY A 16 19.82 -32.68 34.08
C GLY A 16 20.82 -31.53 34.34
N THR A 17 22.04 -31.88 34.58
CA THR A 17 23.16 -30.94 34.72
C THR A 17 23.41 -30.19 33.43
N LYS A 18 23.31 -28.86 33.45
CA LYS A 18 23.64 -27.98 32.32
C LYS A 18 25.14 -28.02 32.03
N ARG A 19 25.54 -28.62 30.92
CA ARG A 19 26.92 -28.55 30.43
C ARG A 19 27.21 -27.12 29.98
N ALA A 20 28.22 -26.50 30.60
CA ALA A 20 28.73 -25.18 30.24
C ALA A 20 29.31 -25.22 28.82
N ARG A 21 28.82 -24.35 27.94
CA ARG A 21 29.27 -24.21 26.55
C ARG A 21 30.57 -23.41 26.52
N ALA A 22 31.64 -23.98 25.95
CA ALA A 22 32.94 -23.32 25.83
C ALA A 22 32.82 -22.03 24.97
N PRO A 23 33.58 -20.97 25.29
CA PRO A 23 33.49 -19.72 24.52
C PRO A 23 34.05 -19.90 23.11
N ARG A 24 33.27 -19.42 22.14
CA ARG A 24 33.61 -19.49 20.71
C ARG A 24 34.79 -18.53 20.43
N ARG A 25 35.91 -19.07 19.96
CA ARG A 25 37.07 -18.28 19.54
C ARG A 25 36.69 -17.37 18.38
N THR A 26 36.64 -16.06 18.59
CA THR A 26 36.46 -15.07 17.55
C THR A 26 37.74 -14.95 16.73
N LYS A 27 37.67 -15.22 15.43
CA LYS A 27 38.78 -14.97 14.51
C LYS A 27 38.95 -13.46 14.34
N ALA A 28 40.16 -12.98 14.52
CA ALA A 28 40.50 -11.57 14.27
C ALA A 28 40.17 -11.21 12.78
N PRO A 29 39.63 -10.01 12.52
CA PRO A 29 39.35 -9.61 11.15
C PRO A 29 40.65 -9.42 10.37
N LYS A 30 40.75 -10.07 9.20
CA LYS A 30 41.81 -9.83 8.24
C LYS A 30 41.76 -8.38 7.78
N ALA A 31 42.85 -7.67 7.92
CA ALA A 31 42.98 -6.29 7.41
C ALA A 31 42.74 -6.32 5.89
N GLU A 32 41.65 -5.71 5.45
CA GLU A 32 41.37 -5.47 4.03
C GLU A 32 42.35 -4.43 3.52
N LYS A 33 43.10 -4.76 2.49
CA LYS A 33 43.94 -3.80 1.77
C LYS A 33 43.05 -2.69 1.21
N ALA A 34 43.28 -1.48 1.65
CA ALA A 34 42.56 -0.31 1.16
C ALA A 34 42.71 -0.23 -0.38
N ALA A 35 41.60 -0.37 -1.08
CA ALA A 35 41.56 -0.16 -2.53
C ALA A 35 41.83 1.32 -2.80
N LYS A 36 42.76 1.58 -3.73
CA LYS A 36 43.01 2.95 -4.19
C LYS A 36 41.70 3.59 -4.67
N PRO A 37 41.42 4.84 -4.30
CA PRO A 37 40.19 5.49 -4.76
C PRO A 37 40.19 5.57 -6.29
N LYS A 38 39.18 4.95 -6.89
CA LYS A 38 38.91 5.12 -8.33
C LYS A 38 38.61 6.60 -8.57
N ALA A 39 39.18 7.16 -9.62
CA ALA A 39 38.94 8.54 -10.00
C ALA A 39 37.44 8.85 -9.95
N ALA A 40 37.09 9.89 -9.19
CA ALA A 40 35.72 10.34 -9.09
C ALA A 40 35.24 10.79 -10.46
N THR A 41 34.31 10.05 -11.05
CA THR A 41 33.64 10.50 -12.28
C THR A 41 32.84 11.74 -11.88
N GLU A 42 33.17 12.88 -12.44
CA GLU A 42 32.46 14.12 -12.15
C GLU A 42 31.01 13.99 -12.48
N VAL A 43 30.16 14.10 -11.45
CA VAL A 43 28.71 14.02 -11.60
C VAL A 43 28.25 15.30 -12.29
N PRO A 44 27.56 15.21 -13.46
CA PRO A 44 27.11 16.42 -14.16
C PRO A 44 26.23 17.28 -13.27
N SER A 45 26.47 18.57 -13.21
CA SER A 45 25.62 19.50 -12.43
C SER A 45 24.24 19.64 -13.06
N LEU A 46 23.20 19.58 -12.24
CA LEU A 46 21.81 19.67 -12.69
C LEU A 46 21.31 21.12 -12.72
N LYS A 47 20.65 21.48 -13.81
CA LYS A 47 19.86 22.73 -13.90
C LYS A 47 18.43 22.45 -13.43
N SER A 48 17.68 23.50 -13.12
CA SER A 48 16.28 23.37 -12.74
C SER A 48 15.50 22.65 -13.85
N GLY A 49 14.74 21.61 -13.48
CA GLY A 49 13.98 20.82 -14.45
C GLY A 49 14.74 19.68 -15.10
N GLN A 50 15.95 19.41 -14.64
CA GLN A 50 16.78 18.30 -15.15
C GLN A 50 16.95 17.22 -14.08
N VAL A 51 17.12 15.98 -14.54
CA VAL A 51 17.38 14.83 -13.65
C VAL A 51 18.47 13.94 -14.25
N HIS A 52 19.18 13.23 -13.39
CA HIS A 52 20.15 12.21 -13.84
C HIS A 52 19.41 10.96 -14.33
N VAL A 53 19.97 10.34 -15.36
CA VAL A 53 19.61 8.98 -15.76
C VAL A 53 20.68 8.04 -15.18
N TYR A 54 20.21 7.06 -14.42
CA TYR A 54 21.08 6.08 -13.75
C TYR A 54 21.18 4.79 -14.57
N ASP A 55 22.36 4.19 -14.59
CA ASP A 55 22.55 2.85 -15.13
C ASP A 55 22.17 1.78 -14.06
N LEU A 56 22.29 0.51 -14.41
CA LEU A 56 22.02 -0.59 -13.48
C LEU A 56 23.08 -0.70 -12.37
N GLU A 57 24.22 0.00 -12.51
CA GLU A 57 25.24 0.09 -11.48
C GLU A 57 24.99 1.26 -10.50
N GLY A 58 23.95 2.05 -10.73
CA GLY A 58 23.60 3.19 -9.88
C GLY A 58 24.39 4.46 -10.15
N LYS A 59 25.11 4.52 -11.29
CA LYS A 59 25.90 5.69 -11.64
C LYS A 59 25.10 6.62 -12.53
N PRO A 60 25.19 7.94 -12.34
CA PRO A 60 24.57 8.89 -13.27
C PRO A 60 25.35 8.91 -14.58
N VAL A 61 24.71 8.52 -15.67
CA VAL A 61 25.32 8.41 -17.00
C VAL A 61 25.12 9.69 -17.82
N ARG A 62 23.93 10.26 -17.74
CA ARG A 62 23.56 11.45 -18.50
C ARG A 62 22.48 12.24 -17.79
N VAL A 63 22.19 13.42 -18.33
CA VAL A 63 21.15 14.32 -17.80
C VAL A 63 20.04 14.44 -18.85
N VAL A 64 18.79 14.41 -18.38
CA VAL A 64 17.60 14.50 -19.23
C VAL A 64 16.67 15.59 -18.68
N ASP A 65 16.06 16.36 -19.58
CA ASP A 65 15.04 17.34 -19.21
C ASP A 65 13.71 16.64 -18.90
N LEU A 66 13.08 17.07 -17.82
CA LEU A 66 11.77 16.54 -17.43
C LEU A 66 10.68 17.01 -18.40
N PRO A 67 9.71 16.15 -18.75
CA PRO A 67 8.53 16.56 -19.52
C PRO A 67 7.77 17.73 -18.89
N SER A 68 7.08 18.52 -19.71
CA SER A 68 6.33 19.70 -19.27
C SER A 68 5.28 19.39 -18.18
N VAL A 69 4.74 18.17 -18.16
CA VAL A 69 3.76 17.77 -17.14
C VAL A 69 4.32 17.89 -15.71
N PHE A 70 5.64 17.75 -15.53
CA PHE A 70 6.28 17.93 -14.22
C PHE A 70 6.33 19.40 -13.77
N LEU A 71 6.05 20.34 -14.67
CA LEU A 71 6.02 21.78 -14.36
C LEU A 71 4.62 22.25 -13.93
N SER A 72 3.63 21.37 -13.97
CA SER A 72 2.26 21.68 -13.53
C SER A 72 2.24 22.06 -12.05
N ASP A 73 1.26 22.88 -11.67
CA ASP A 73 1.06 23.29 -10.27
C ASP A 73 0.59 22.08 -9.43
N VAL A 74 1.16 21.95 -8.24
CA VAL A 74 0.74 20.90 -7.30
C VAL A 74 -0.53 21.33 -6.58
N ARG A 75 -1.66 20.70 -6.92
CA ARG A 75 -2.99 21.00 -6.38
C ARG A 75 -3.52 19.82 -5.56
N LEU A 76 -3.25 19.86 -4.26
CA LEU A 76 -3.66 18.79 -3.33
C LEU A 76 -5.17 18.65 -3.23
N ASP A 77 -5.91 19.74 -3.38
CA ASP A 77 -7.37 19.74 -3.39
C ASP A 77 -7.94 18.84 -4.51
N LEU A 78 -7.43 19.01 -5.72
CA LEU A 78 -7.85 18.21 -6.87
C LEU A 78 -7.44 16.75 -6.71
N ILE A 79 -6.21 16.50 -6.24
CA ILE A 79 -5.68 15.16 -6.00
C ILE A 79 -6.59 14.42 -5.01
N ARG A 80 -6.89 15.04 -3.86
CA ARG A 80 -7.73 14.42 -2.82
C ARG A 80 -9.14 14.13 -3.33
N ARG A 81 -9.71 15.06 -4.09
CA ARG A 81 -11.04 14.88 -4.69
C ARG A 81 -11.07 13.70 -5.64
N ALA A 82 -10.08 13.60 -6.53
CA ALA A 82 -9.98 12.50 -7.50
C ALA A 82 -9.76 11.15 -6.80
N VAL A 83 -8.85 11.09 -5.82
CA VAL A 83 -8.56 9.84 -5.09
C VAL A 83 -9.78 9.39 -4.28
N THR A 84 -10.48 10.31 -3.62
CA THR A 84 -11.71 10.00 -2.89
C THR A 84 -12.77 9.41 -3.84
N ALA A 85 -12.90 9.97 -5.04
CA ALA A 85 -13.84 9.44 -6.04
C ALA A 85 -13.43 8.05 -6.51
N PHE A 86 -12.14 7.81 -6.82
CA PHE A 86 -11.65 6.48 -7.21
C PHE A 86 -11.94 5.43 -6.13
N GLN A 87 -11.68 5.77 -4.88
CA GLN A 87 -11.92 4.85 -3.76
C GLN A 87 -13.41 4.58 -3.56
N ALA A 88 -14.25 5.60 -3.72
CA ALA A 88 -15.71 5.47 -3.57
C ALA A 88 -16.30 4.60 -4.71
N ASN A 89 -15.77 4.76 -5.93
CA ASN A 89 -16.33 4.09 -7.12
C ASN A 89 -16.08 2.56 -7.11
N ARG A 90 -15.10 2.08 -6.35
CA ARG A 90 -14.81 0.64 -6.26
C ARG A 90 -15.44 -0.05 -5.05
N ARG A 91 -16.23 0.69 -4.23
CA ARG A 91 -16.85 0.10 -3.04
C ARG A 91 -17.96 -0.88 -3.44
N GLN A 92 -17.95 -2.05 -2.80
CA GLN A 92 -19.00 -3.04 -2.94
C GLN A 92 -20.23 -2.60 -2.13
N ALA A 93 -21.42 -2.66 -2.71
CA ALA A 93 -22.67 -2.38 -2.00
C ALA A 93 -22.86 -3.38 -0.84
N TYR A 94 -23.31 -2.87 0.30
CA TYR A 94 -23.41 -3.65 1.52
C TYR A 94 -24.59 -3.18 2.36
N GLY A 95 -25.39 -4.15 2.82
CA GLY A 95 -26.54 -3.87 3.70
C GLY A 95 -27.39 -5.12 3.91
N PRO A 96 -28.26 -5.11 4.92
CA PRO A 96 -29.21 -6.20 5.14
C PRO A 96 -30.30 -6.21 4.07
N SER A 97 -31.11 -7.28 4.09
CA SER A 97 -32.35 -7.36 3.27
C SER A 97 -33.25 -6.16 3.58
N PRO A 98 -33.93 -5.59 2.58
CA PRO A 98 -34.89 -4.50 2.82
C PRO A 98 -36.01 -4.85 3.81
N THR A 99 -36.34 -6.16 3.95
CA THR A 99 -37.37 -6.64 4.87
C THR A 99 -36.83 -7.09 6.20
N ALA A 100 -35.53 -6.90 6.48
CA ALA A 100 -34.92 -7.32 7.76
C ALA A 100 -35.62 -6.62 8.93
N GLY A 101 -36.05 -7.41 9.91
CA GLY A 101 -36.74 -6.94 11.11
C GLY A 101 -38.24 -6.68 10.93
N THR A 102 -38.77 -6.86 9.70
CA THR A 102 -40.21 -6.60 9.43
C THR A 102 -40.99 -7.86 9.03
N ARG A 103 -40.38 -9.04 9.10
CA ARG A 103 -41.00 -10.28 8.62
C ARG A 103 -41.99 -10.93 9.60
N HIS A 104 -41.95 -10.50 10.86
CA HIS A 104 -42.86 -11.05 11.89
C HIS A 104 -44.29 -10.52 11.67
N SER A 105 -45.30 -11.39 11.93
CA SER A 105 -46.68 -10.98 12.06
C SER A 105 -46.87 -10.35 13.42
N VAL A 106 -47.20 -9.07 13.47
CA VAL A 106 -47.33 -8.34 14.73
C VAL A 106 -48.70 -7.66 14.86
N ARG A 107 -49.11 -7.43 16.08
CA ARG A 107 -50.34 -6.71 16.44
C ARG A 107 -50.14 -6.02 17.78
N TRP A 108 -50.59 -4.79 17.92
CA TRP A 108 -50.63 -4.14 19.22
C TRP A 108 -51.99 -4.42 19.89
N ALA A 109 -51.97 -4.46 21.21
CA ALA A 109 -53.15 -4.88 21.99
C ALA A 109 -54.27 -3.86 21.95
N GLY A 110 -54.01 -2.60 21.61
CA GLY A 110 -54.99 -1.53 21.68
C GLY A 110 -54.95 -0.81 23.01
N LYS A 111 -55.92 0.07 23.20
CA LYS A 111 -56.04 0.87 24.41
C LYS A 111 -56.72 0.08 25.52
N GLY A 112 -56.43 0.41 26.77
CA GLY A 112 -57.15 -0.09 27.97
C GLY A 112 -56.67 -1.44 28.49
N HIS A 113 -55.54 -1.99 27.99
CA HIS A 113 -55.04 -3.29 28.43
C HIS A 113 -53.87 -3.21 29.43
N GLY A 114 -53.50 -2.01 29.86
CA GLY A 114 -52.42 -1.83 30.85
C GLY A 114 -51.03 -2.15 30.35
N VAL A 115 -50.83 -2.35 29.05
CA VAL A 115 -49.52 -2.64 28.42
C VAL A 115 -49.17 -1.55 27.41
N SER A 116 -47.89 -1.36 27.15
CA SER A 116 -47.44 -0.38 26.14
C SER A 116 -47.95 -0.76 24.75
N ARG A 117 -48.16 0.26 23.91
CA ARG A 117 -48.76 0.11 22.58
C ARG A 117 -47.77 -0.29 21.51
N VAL A 118 -46.74 -1.04 21.84
CA VAL A 118 -45.77 -1.53 20.84
C VAL A 118 -46.35 -2.74 20.11
N PRO A 119 -46.01 -2.92 18.83
CA PRO A 119 -46.42 -4.15 18.12
C PRO A 119 -45.72 -5.36 18.70
N ARG A 120 -46.49 -6.43 18.91
CA ARG A 120 -46.01 -7.69 19.52
C ARG A 120 -46.31 -8.86 18.60
N ILE A 121 -45.45 -9.87 18.61
CA ILE A 121 -45.66 -11.11 17.86
C ILE A 121 -46.94 -11.78 18.39
N ARG A 122 -47.83 -12.19 17.50
CA ARG A 122 -49.11 -12.81 17.85
C ARG A 122 -48.90 -13.98 18.78
N GLY A 123 -49.69 -13.99 19.83
CA GLY A 123 -49.63 -15.04 20.85
C GLY A 123 -48.50 -14.91 21.86
N THR A 124 -47.74 -13.83 21.81
CA THR A 124 -46.63 -13.58 22.76
C THR A 124 -46.62 -12.12 23.24
N MET A 125 -45.85 -11.85 24.27
CA MET A 125 -45.63 -10.49 24.76
C MET A 125 -44.35 -9.85 24.15
N THR A 126 -43.66 -10.55 23.25
CA THR A 126 -42.42 -10.09 22.63
C THR A 126 -42.69 -8.99 21.62
N GLY A 127 -42.13 -7.80 21.83
CA GLY A 127 -42.21 -6.71 20.87
C GLY A 127 -41.35 -7.00 19.62
N ALA A 128 -41.85 -6.61 18.45
CA ALA A 128 -41.13 -6.79 17.16
C ALA A 128 -41.51 -5.69 16.20
N GLN A 129 -40.72 -5.55 15.14
CA GLN A 129 -40.82 -4.55 14.09
C GLN A 129 -40.53 -3.09 14.52
N ALA A 130 -40.92 -2.70 15.74
CA ALA A 130 -40.67 -1.33 16.21
C ALA A 130 -39.17 -1.14 16.53
N PRO A 131 -38.57 -0.01 16.16
CA PRO A 131 -37.12 0.22 16.43
C PRO A 131 -36.76 0.22 17.92
N GLY A 132 -37.68 0.62 18.81
CA GLY A 132 -37.43 0.74 20.23
C GLY A 132 -37.54 -0.58 21.01
N THR A 133 -37.89 -1.68 20.36
CA THR A 133 -38.04 -3.00 21.04
C THR A 133 -36.74 -3.79 20.98
N VAL A 134 -36.50 -4.66 21.98
CA VAL A 134 -35.35 -5.58 21.95
C VAL A 134 -35.55 -6.58 20.81
N GLY A 135 -34.58 -6.61 19.88
CA GLY A 135 -34.69 -7.46 18.70
C GLY A 135 -35.55 -6.88 17.57
N GLY A 136 -36.00 -5.62 17.71
CA GLY A 136 -36.74 -4.93 16.64
C GLY A 136 -35.86 -4.52 15.45
N ARG A 137 -36.49 -3.98 14.41
CA ARG A 137 -35.76 -3.51 13.23
C ARG A 137 -34.89 -2.29 13.55
N ARG A 138 -33.80 -2.10 12.81
CA ARG A 138 -33.04 -0.86 12.88
C ARG A 138 -33.81 0.24 12.17
N ALA A 139 -33.89 1.41 12.79
CA ALA A 139 -34.63 2.56 12.24
C ALA A 139 -34.01 3.05 10.92
N HIS A 140 -32.69 3.14 10.87
CA HIS A 140 -31.94 3.61 9.70
C HIS A 140 -30.79 2.65 9.38
N PRO A 141 -31.10 1.45 8.84
CA PRO A 141 -30.06 0.46 8.53
C PRO A 141 -29.23 0.90 7.32
N PRO A 142 -28.01 0.36 7.15
CA PRO A 142 -27.30 0.53 5.88
C PRO A 142 -28.13 -0.09 4.76
N ARG A 143 -28.13 0.55 3.59
CA ARG A 143 -28.92 0.09 2.45
C ARG A 143 -27.99 -0.31 1.29
N PRO A 144 -28.21 -1.50 0.68
CA PRO A 144 -27.38 -1.94 -0.44
C PRO A 144 -27.66 -1.16 -1.74
N ASP A 145 -28.75 -0.43 -1.83
CA ASP A 145 -29.09 0.39 -2.98
C ASP A 145 -28.47 1.80 -2.93
N ARG A 146 -27.73 2.10 -1.86
CA ARG A 146 -27.04 3.39 -1.72
C ARG A 146 -26.01 3.56 -2.84
N VAL A 147 -26.05 4.70 -3.53
CA VAL A 147 -25.08 5.04 -4.57
C VAL A 147 -23.81 5.60 -3.93
N TRP A 148 -22.73 4.85 -3.99
CA TRP A 148 -21.42 5.25 -3.47
C TRP A 148 -20.59 6.01 -4.51
N ALA A 149 -20.89 5.83 -5.79
CA ALA A 149 -20.12 6.40 -6.89
C ALA A 149 -20.10 7.94 -6.82
N LYS A 150 -18.91 8.50 -7.10
CA LYS A 150 -18.71 9.95 -7.18
C LYS A 150 -18.17 10.28 -8.56
N LYS A 151 -18.81 11.23 -9.22
CA LYS A 151 -18.41 11.70 -10.56
C LYS A 151 -17.33 12.79 -10.40
N VAL A 152 -16.32 12.73 -11.24
CA VAL A 152 -15.30 13.78 -11.40
C VAL A 152 -15.22 14.09 -12.88
N ASN A 153 -15.24 15.37 -13.25
CA ASN A 153 -15.12 15.78 -14.65
C ASN A 153 -13.76 15.35 -15.22
N ASP A 154 -13.72 15.00 -16.50
CA ASP A 154 -12.49 14.51 -17.14
C ASP A 154 -11.35 15.52 -17.07
N LYS A 155 -11.62 16.80 -17.26
CA LYS A 155 -10.60 17.85 -17.13
C LYS A 155 -10.04 17.93 -15.71
N GLU A 156 -10.91 17.87 -14.69
CA GLU A 156 -10.48 17.83 -13.28
C GLU A 156 -9.62 16.59 -12.98
N ARG A 157 -10.02 15.45 -13.52
CA ARG A 157 -9.30 14.19 -13.33
C ARG A 157 -7.90 14.25 -13.95
N ARG A 158 -7.78 14.85 -15.17
CA ARG A 158 -6.49 15.04 -15.84
C ARG A 158 -5.60 16.02 -15.07
N LEU A 159 -6.16 17.15 -14.62
CA LEU A 159 -5.43 18.12 -13.79
C LEU A 159 -4.94 17.49 -12.49
N ALA A 160 -5.77 16.66 -11.83
CA ALA A 160 -5.39 15.96 -10.60
C ALA A 160 -4.23 14.99 -10.86
N ARG A 161 -4.27 14.26 -11.98
CA ARG A 161 -3.18 13.36 -12.39
C ARG A 161 -1.90 14.13 -12.65
N ASN A 162 -1.97 15.22 -13.42
CA ASN A 162 -0.80 16.06 -13.76
C ASN A 162 -0.20 16.70 -12.51
N ALA A 163 -1.05 17.20 -11.60
CA ALA A 163 -0.60 17.75 -10.31
C ALA A 163 0.12 16.68 -9.47
N ALA A 164 -0.37 15.44 -9.50
CA ALA A 164 0.25 14.34 -8.77
C ALA A 164 1.61 13.94 -9.39
N VAL A 165 1.74 14.02 -10.72
CA VAL A 165 3.03 13.79 -11.42
C VAL A 165 4.01 14.90 -11.05
N ALA A 166 3.57 16.15 -11.06
CA ALA A 166 4.41 17.30 -10.70
C ALA A 166 4.98 17.16 -9.27
N ALA A 167 4.19 16.62 -8.36
CA ALA A 167 4.61 16.43 -6.97
C ALA A 167 5.73 15.39 -6.80
N LEU A 168 5.99 14.54 -7.79
CA LEU A 168 7.03 13.51 -7.71
C LEU A 168 8.45 14.08 -7.71
N LYS A 169 8.62 15.32 -8.16
CA LYS A 169 9.95 15.97 -8.19
C LYS A 169 10.27 16.68 -6.87
N GLU A 170 9.25 16.90 -6.07
CA GLU A 170 9.42 17.73 -4.87
C GLU A 170 9.88 16.93 -3.65
N UNK A 171 10.97 17.24 -3.29
CA UNK A 171 11.61 16.56 -2.21
C UNK A 171 10.88 16.75 -0.90
N UNK A 172 10.31 17.96 -0.80
CA UNK A 172 9.60 18.27 0.42
C UNK A 172 8.34 17.45 0.62
N UNK A 173 7.70 17.11 -0.51
CA UNK A 173 6.54 16.30 -0.44
C UNK A 173 6.90 14.84 -0.21
N UNK A 174 8.01 14.33 -0.72
CA UNK A 174 8.46 13.00 -0.55
C UNK A 174 8.93 12.69 0.85
N UNK A 175 9.47 13.69 1.55
CA UNK A 175 9.89 13.55 2.89
C UNK A 175 8.74 13.55 3.88
N UNK A 176 7.71 14.29 3.42
CA UNK A 176 6.49 14.35 4.21
C UNK A 176 5.68 13.07 4.16
N UNK A 177 5.83 12.33 3.11
CA UNK A 177 5.17 11.08 2.95
C UNK A 177 6.03 9.91 3.41
N UNK A 178 7.15 10.09 3.83
CA UNK A 178 8.04 9.19 4.46
C UNK A 178 8.79 8.30 3.49
N UNK A 179 9.13 8.73 2.53
CA UNK A 179 9.90 8.12 1.55
C UNK A 179 11.31 8.15 1.94
N UNK A 180 11.89 7.02 1.90
CA UNK A 180 13.24 6.92 2.27
C UNK A 180 14.09 6.73 1.06
N PHE A 181 15.01 7.47 0.72
CA PHE A 181 16.00 7.50 -0.39
C PHE A 181 17.27 8.18 0.09
N GLN A 182 18.40 7.83 -0.54
CA GLN A 182 19.69 8.37 -0.14
C GLN A 182 19.89 9.81 -0.64
N GLU A 183 20.67 10.58 0.08
CA GLU A 183 20.99 11.95 -0.29
C GLU A 183 21.75 11.97 -1.62
N GLY A 184 21.44 12.94 -2.46
CA GLY A 184 22.07 13.09 -3.78
C GLY A 184 21.33 12.43 -4.93
N VAL A 185 20.29 11.65 -4.64
CA VAL A 185 19.45 11.05 -5.71
C VAL A 185 18.54 12.13 -6.30
N SER A 186 18.57 12.28 -7.61
CA SER A 186 17.68 13.23 -8.32
C SER A 186 16.25 12.67 -8.37
N LEU A 187 15.26 13.54 -8.18
CA LEU A 187 13.83 13.17 -8.20
C LEU A 187 13.10 13.82 -9.39
N PRO A 188 12.23 13.09 -10.06
CA PRO A 188 12.00 11.64 -9.96
C PRO A 188 13.22 10.85 -10.44
N VAL A 189 13.35 9.59 -9.98
CA VAL A 189 14.47 8.73 -10.38
C VAL A 189 14.24 8.24 -11.81
N VAL A 190 15.22 8.40 -12.69
CA VAL A 190 15.14 7.90 -14.06
C VAL A 190 16.25 6.87 -14.27
N VAL A 191 15.91 5.72 -14.82
CA VAL A 191 16.83 4.60 -15.06
C VAL A 191 16.78 4.24 -16.55
N GLU A 192 17.87 3.76 -17.08
CA GLU A 192 17.96 3.28 -18.46
C GLU A 192 16.92 2.18 -18.74
N ASP A 193 16.50 2.05 -20.00
CA ASP A 193 15.54 1.04 -20.45
C ASP A 193 16.03 -0.40 -20.22
N ALA A 194 17.32 -0.60 -19.94
CA ALA A 194 17.86 -1.89 -19.50
C ALA A 194 17.14 -2.46 -18.27
N LEU A 195 16.54 -1.61 -17.43
CA LEU A 195 15.70 -2.04 -16.31
C LEU A 195 14.55 -2.95 -16.76
N GLU A 196 13.98 -2.68 -17.93
CA GLU A 196 12.84 -3.46 -18.45
C GLU A 196 13.24 -4.88 -18.86
N SER A 197 14.52 -5.11 -19.20
CA SER A 197 15.00 -6.42 -19.61
C SER A 197 15.33 -7.37 -18.44
N LEU A 198 15.43 -6.87 -17.21
CA LEU A 198 15.80 -7.66 -16.04
C LEU A 198 14.82 -8.81 -15.77
N GLY A 199 13.52 -8.61 -16.02
CA GLY A 199 12.50 -9.62 -15.73
C GLY A 199 12.57 -10.89 -16.57
N ALA A 200 13.38 -10.91 -17.63
CA ALA A 200 13.54 -12.05 -18.51
C ALA A 200 14.53 -13.11 -17.98
N ARG A 201 15.31 -12.77 -16.94
CA ARG A 201 16.42 -13.60 -16.43
C ARG A 201 16.03 -14.36 -15.16
N GLU A 202 16.69 -15.49 -14.92
CA GLU A 202 16.62 -16.19 -13.64
C GLU A 202 17.28 -15.33 -12.56
N GLY A 203 16.71 -15.29 -11.37
CA GLY A 203 17.21 -14.45 -10.29
C GLY A 203 16.92 -12.98 -10.45
N ALA A 204 16.03 -12.60 -11.36
CA ALA A 204 15.69 -11.22 -11.70
C ALA A 204 15.33 -10.35 -10.47
N THR A 205 14.63 -10.91 -9.49
CA THR A 205 14.27 -10.17 -8.28
C THR A 205 15.50 -9.77 -7.46
N ARG A 206 16.46 -10.70 -7.33
CA ARG A 206 17.72 -10.42 -6.59
C ARG A 206 18.51 -9.31 -7.29
N GLU A 207 18.62 -9.41 -8.61
CA GLU A 207 19.33 -8.41 -9.42
C GLU A 207 18.62 -7.04 -9.32
N ALA A 208 17.31 -7.02 -9.43
CA ALA A 208 16.52 -5.79 -9.30
C ALA A 208 16.69 -5.14 -7.92
N VAL A 209 16.72 -5.93 -6.85
CA VAL A 209 16.98 -5.44 -5.48
C VAL A 209 18.38 -4.80 -5.41
N GLN A 210 19.40 -5.43 -6.02
CA GLN A 210 20.74 -4.88 -6.05
C GLN A 210 20.79 -3.54 -6.80
N VAL A 211 20.06 -3.43 -7.91
CA VAL A 211 19.95 -2.19 -8.69
C VAL A 211 19.33 -1.08 -7.82
N LEU A 212 18.23 -1.38 -7.12
CA LEU A 212 17.57 -0.40 -6.24
C LEU A 212 18.49 0.04 -5.08
N HIS A 213 19.31 -0.88 -4.55
CA HIS A 213 20.31 -0.53 -3.52
C HIS A 213 21.38 0.40 -4.07
N ARG A 214 21.90 0.11 -5.28
CA ARG A 214 22.95 0.91 -5.91
C ARG A 214 22.47 2.34 -6.23
N ILE A 215 21.21 2.48 -6.65
CA ILE A 215 20.60 3.78 -6.92
C ILE A 215 20.30 4.54 -5.61
N GLY A 216 20.09 3.80 -4.50
CA GLY A 216 19.83 4.40 -3.19
C GLY A 216 18.33 4.60 -2.89
N VAL A 217 17.45 3.78 -3.50
CA VAL A 217 15.99 3.89 -3.28
C VAL A 217 15.39 2.65 -2.59
N PHE A 218 16.21 1.64 -2.28
CA PHE A 218 15.71 0.41 -1.66
C PHE A 218 15.20 0.63 -0.23
N ASP A 219 15.68 1.63 0.46
CA ASP A 219 15.31 1.91 1.85
C ASP A 219 13.80 2.11 2.01
N ASP A 220 13.13 2.64 1.00
CA ASP A 220 11.69 2.81 1.00
C ASP A 220 10.96 1.46 0.92
N VAL A 221 11.50 0.51 0.17
CA VAL A 221 10.96 -0.86 0.10
C VAL A 221 11.12 -1.55 1.46
N GLN A 222 12.27 -1.36 2.09
CA GLN A 222 12.53 -1.91 3.43
C GLN A 222 11.56 -1.30 4.45
N ARG A 223 11.33 0.00 4.41
CA ARG A 223 10.32 0.68 5.25
C ARG A 223 8.94 0.04 5.10
N ALA A 224 8.53 -0.25 3.86
CA ALA A 224 7.23 -0.88 3.59
C ALA A 224 7.17 -2.32 4.10
N LYS A 225 8.29 -3.05 4.04
CA LYS A 225 8.39 -4.41 4.58
C LYS A 225 8.23 -4.40 6.10
N ASP A 226 8.95 -3.52 6.77
CA ASP A 226 8.96 -3.41 8.23
C ASP A 226 7.62 -2.87 8.76
N GLY A 227 6.93 -2.05 7.96
CA GLY A 227 5.62 -1.51 8.28
C GLY A 227 4.45 -2.48 8.08
N ARG A 228 4.71 -3.71 7.62
CA ARG A 228 3.66 -4.71 7.44
C ARG A 228 3.18 -5.22 8.79
N GLN A 229 1.89 -5.07 9.06
CA GLN A 229 1.32 -5.45 10.36
C GLN A 229 -0.09 -6.03 10.20
N ILE A 230 -0.54 -6.77 11.20
CA ILE A 230 -1.91 -7.29 11.23
C ILE A 230 -2.86 -6.10 11.38
N ARG A 231 -3.85 -6.02 10.50
CA ARG A 231 -4.84 -4.94 10.46
C ARG A 231 -5.67 -4.91 11.74
N ALA A 232 -5.93 -3.74 12.27
CA ALA A 232 -6.92 -3.53 13.32
C ALA A 232 -8.34 -3.78 12.76
N GLY A 233 -9.25 -4.20 13.60
CA GLY A 233 -10.65 -4.38 13.25
C GLY A 233 -10.96 -5.70 12.55
N ARG A 234 -12.21 -5.86 12.14
CA ARG A 234 -12.76 -7.10 11.59
C ARG A 234 -12.33 -7.41 10.16
N GLY A 235 -11.73 -6.46 9.46
CA GLY A 235 -11.20 -6.67 8.10
C GLY A 235 -10.19 -7.81 8.03
N LYS A 236 -9.44 -8.06 9.12
CA LYS A 236 -8.47 -9.17 9.19
C LYS A 236 -9.13 -10.55 9.06
N MET A 237 -10.40 -10.67 9.48
CA MET A 237 -11.20 -11.91 9.37
C MET A 237 -11.91 -12.02 8.01
N ARG A 238 -11.84 -11.00 7.17
CA ARG A 238 -12.52 -10.90 5.87
C ARG A 238 -11.54 -10.90 4.69
N GLY A 239 -10.44 -11.62 4.81
CA GLY A 239 -9.44 -11.75 3.74
C GLY A 239 -8.46 -10.60 3.63
N ARG A 240 -8.50 -9.63 4.54
CA ARG A 240 -7.62 -8.45 4.53
C ARG A 240 -6.77 -8.41 5.80
N ARG A 241 -6.09 -9.51 6.08
CA ARG A 241 -5.36 -9.69 7.35
C ARG A 241 -4.27 -8.65 7.59
N TYR A 242 -3.49 -8.35 6.56
CA TYR A 242 -2.33 -7.46 6.69
C TYR A 242 -2.61 -6.07 6.14
N ARG A 243 -2.06 -5.07 6.82
CA ARG A 243 -1.92 -3.70 6.31
C ARG A 243 -0.44 -3.51 5.97
N GLN A 244 -0.16 -2.99 4.77
CA GLN A 244 1.19 -2.76 4.30
C GLN A 244 1.27 -1.37 3.66
N PRO A 245 2.26 -0.55 4.05
CA PRO A 245 2.47 0.75 3.40
C PRO A 245 2.83 0.60 1.93
N ARG A 246 2.51 1.59 1.13
CA ARG A 246 2.98 1.70 -0.25
C ARG A 246 4.42 2.17 -0.25
N SER A 247 5.21 1.67 -1.19
CA SER A 247 6.58 2.09 -1.43
C SER A 247 6.73 2.57 -2.88
N LEU A 248 7.82 2.23 -3.53
CA LEU A 248 8.17 2.68 -4.87
C LEU A 248 7.04 2.50 -5.89
N LEU A 249 6.90 3.48 -6.75
CA LEU A 249 6.13 3.37 -7.97
C LEU A 249 7.13 3.22 -9.13
N VAL A 250 7.04 2.10 -9.84
CA VAL A 250 7.90 1.84 -11.01
C VAL A 250 7.06 2.05 -12.27
N VAL A 251 7.46 3.01 -13.10
CA VAL A 251 6.76 3.35 -14.33
C VAL A 251 7.64 2.95 -15.51
N VAL A 252 7.19 1.94 -16.24
CA VAL A 252 7.94 1.36 -17.36
C VAL A 252 7.01 1.20 -18.57
N LYS A 253 7.59 1.22 -19.75
CA LYS A 253 6.82 1.11 -21.00
C LYS A 253 6.13 -0.26 -21.10
N GLU A 254 6.84 -1.34 -20.73
CA GLU A 254 6.32 -2.70 -20.75
C GLU A 254 6.31 -3.30 -19.33
N PRO A 255 5.22 -3.09 -18.58
CA PRO A 255 5.18 -3.48 -17.16
C PRO A 255 5.21 -5.00 -16.92
N ASP A 256 4.72 -5.81 -17.85
CA ASP A 256 4.59 -7.25 -17.65
C ASP A 256 5.93 -7.93 -17.47
N LYS A 257 6.95 -7.46 -18.17
CA LYS A 257 8.33 -7.98 -18.03
C LYS A 257 8.90 -7.64 -16.65
N VAL A 258 8.68 -6.41 -16.21
CA VAL A 258 9.25 -5.88 -14.96
C VAL A 258 8.50 -6.40 -13.73
N ARG A 259 7.23 -6.76 -13.86
CA ARG A 259 6.45 -7.33 -12.75
C ARG A 259 7.06 -8.59 -12.18
N ARG A 260 7.72 -9.40 -13.01
CA ARG A 260 8.40 -10.62 -12.56
C ARG A 260 9.56 -10.31 -11.61
N SER A 261 10.27 -9.21 -11.84
CA SER A 261 11.43 -8.83 -11.03
C SER A 261 11.06 -7.96 -9.82
N LEU A 262 10.18 -6.97 -10.00
CA LEU A 262 9.90 -5.94 -8.98
C LEU A 262 8.51 -6.05 -8.36
N GLY A 263 7.55 -6.69 -9.02
CA GLY A 263 6.14 -6.64 -8.60
C GLY A 263 5.85 -7.31 -7.26
N ASN A 264 6.67 -8.24 -6.80
CA ASN A 264 6.47 -8.91 -5.52
C ASN A 264 7.18 -8.23 -4.35
N LEU A 265 7.91 -7.15 -4.59
CA LEU A 265 8.56 -6.41 -3.52
C LEU A 265 7.52 -5.66 -2.66
N PRO A 266 7.76 -5.52 -1.35
CA PRO A 266 6.78 -4.91 -0.44
C PRO A 266 6.37 -3.50 -0.86
N GLY A 267 5.08 -3.30 -1.11
CA GLY A 267 4.50 -2.00 -1.41
C GLY A 267 4.78 -1.43 -2.79
N VAL A 268 5.53 -2.15 -3.63
CA VAL A 268 5.90 -1.69 -4.99
C VAL A 268 4.73 -1.88 -5.95
N ASP A 269 4.44 -0.87 -6.75
CA ASP A 269 3.50 -0.96 -7.87
C ASP A 269 4.26 -0.74 -9.18
N VAL A 270 4.03 -1.62 -10.17
CA VAL A 270 4.62 -1.51 -11.51
C VAL A 270 3.51 -1.20 -12.51
N VAL A 271 3.61 -0.08 -13.20
CA VAL A 271 2.57 0.41 -14.12
C VAL A 271 3.19 0.96 -15.41
N SER A 272 2.36 0.98 -16.46
CA SER A 272 2.71 1.71 -17.69
C SER A 272 2.31 3.20 -17.56
N PRO A 273 2.94 4.10 -18.32
CA PRO A 273 2.55 5.51 -18.29
C PRO A 273 1.07 5.74 -18.63
N VAL A 274 0.52 4.93 -19.52
CA VAL A 274 -0.88 5.04 -19.97
C VAL A 274 -1.86 4.79 -18.81
N ASN A 275 -1.48 3.93 -17.86
CA ASN A 275 -2.34 3.53 -16.74
C ASN A 275 -2.13 4.39 -15.48
N LEU A 276 -1.31 5.44 -15.55
CA LEU A 276 -1.10 6.34 -14.42
C LEU A 276 -2.40 7.10 -14.09
N ASN A 277 -2.74 7.10 -12.81
CA ASN A 277 -3.88 7.86 -12.29
C ASN A 277 -3.52 8.50 -10.94
N ALA A 278 -4.37 9.41 -10.49
CA ALA A 278 -4.09 10.16 -9.26
C ALA A 278 -3.95 9.26 -8.03
N GLU A 279 -4.66 8.13 -7.97
CA GLU A 279 -4.60 7.22 -6.81
C GLU A 279 -3.27 6.47 -6.73
N ILE A 280 -2.74 6.03 -7.88
CA ILE A 280 -1.45 5.33 -7.94
C ILE A 280 -0.30 6.30 -7.58
N LEU A 281 -0.39 7.53 -8.10
CA LEU A 281 0.62 8.57 -7.88
C LEU A 281 0.57 9.15 -6.46
N ALA A 282 -0.62 9.22 -5.88
CA ALA A 282 -0.86 9.82 -4.56
C ALA A 282 -1.74 8.89 -3.71
N PRO A 283 -1.19 7.77 -3.21
CA PRO A 283 -1.98 6.83 -2.43
C PRO A 283 -2.57 7.48 -1.18
N GLY A 284 -3.90 7.36 -1.04
CA GLY A 284 -4.61 7.98 0.08
C GLY A 284 -4.96 9.45 -0.12
N GLY A 285 -4.52 10.06 -1.23
CA GLY A 285 -4.80 11.45 -1.56
C GLY A 285 -3.72 12.44 -1.17
N ASP A 286 -2.61 11.97 -0.62
CA ASP A 286 -1.46 12.80 -0.29
C ASP A 286 -0.35 12.54 -1.29
N ALA A 287 0.12 13.58 -1.95
CA ALA A 287 1.11 13.52 -3.02
C ALA A 287 2.54 13.36 -2.47
N GLY A 288 3.44 12.88 -3.31
CA GLY A 288 4.86 12.75 -2.97
C GLY A 288 5.33 11.31 -2.87
N ARG A 289 4.80 10.43 -3.70
CA ARG A 289 5.27 9.04 -3.77
C ARG A 289 6.62 8.95 -4.47
N LEU A 290 7.54 8.12 -3.96
CA LEU A 290 8.83 7.90 -4.61
C LEU A 290 8.63 7.08 -5.90
N ALA A 291 9.08 7.64 -7.04
CA ALA A 291 8.83 7.04 -8.36
C ALA A 291 10.14 6.83 -9.13
N VAL A 292 10.21 5.68 -9.79
CA VAL A 292 11.31 5.27 -10.68
C VAL A 292 10.73 5.11 -12.08
N PHE A 293 11.26 5.86 -13.04
CA PHE A 293 10.85 5.84 -14.45
C PHE A 293 11.93 5.17 -15.29
N SER A 294 11.52 4.38 -16.30
CA SER A 294 12.42 4.07 -17.40
C SER A 294 12.46 5.27 -18.37
N GLU A 295 13.51 5.39 -19.14
CA GLU A 295 13.61 6.48 -20.13
C GLU A 295 12.46 6.42 -21.13
N GLY A 296 12.13 5.21 -21.62
CA GLY A 296 11.02 5.02 -22.55
C GLY A 296 9.69 5.46 -21.97
N ALA A 297 9.47 5.24 -20.66
CA ALA A 297 8.25 5.70 -19.97
C ALA A 297 8.22 7.23 -19.87
N LEU A 298 9.37 7.84 -19.58
CA LEU A 298 9.48 9.31 -19.49
C LEU A 298 9.15 9.96 -20.84
N GLU A 299 9.60 9.35 -21.93
CA GLU A 299 9.34 9.83 -23.29
C GLU A 299 7.85 9.82 -23.64
N VAL A 300 7.11 8.81 -23.15
CA VAL A 300 5.65 8.78 -23.33
C VAL A 300 4.99 9.99 -22.64
N LEU A 301 5.51 10.38 -21.47
CA LEU A 301 4.96 11.53 -20.72
C LEU A 301 5.22 12.88 -21.45
N ARG A 302 6.18 12.95 -22.37
CA ARG A 302 6.43 14.18 -23.14
C ARG A 302 5.23 14.58 -24.01
N SER A 303 4.40 13.60 -24.39
CA SER A 303 3.19 13.87 -25.18
C SER A 303 2.03 14.42 -24.35
N TRP A 304 2.15 14.41 -23.00
CA TRP A 304 1.08 14.90 -22.14
C TRP A 304 1.12 16.41 -22.04
N ALA A 305 -0.04 17.05 -22.26
CA ALA A 305 -0.16 18.49 -22.01
C ALA A 305 -0.13 18.76 -20.49
N PRO A 306 0.49 19.86 -20.06
CA PRO A 306 0.57 20.24 -18.66
C PRO A 306 -0.79 20.57 -18.03
#